data_2a96ce0bfdb0f7c63f7dab4206492194
#
_entry.id   2a96ce0bfdb0f7c63f7dab4206492194
#
_cell.length_a   1.000
_cell.length_b   1.000
_cell.length_c   1.000
_cell.angle_alpha   90.00
_cell.angle_beta   90.00
_cell.angle_gamma   90.00
#
_symmetry.space_group_name_H-M   'P 1'
#
loop_
_entity.id
_entity.type
_entity.pdbx_description
1 polymer ?
#
loop_
_entity_poly.entity_id
_entity_poly.type
_entity_poly.pdbx_seq_one_letter_code
_entity_poly.pdbx_strand_id
1 'polypeptide(L)'
;MKLRILSWNVRGANDSSKRRIIKAVIRSQRVDLFCLQGTKIQSLSEGLVRSLGAGRWSNWVALDAVGSAGGMLVCWDKRSLEVMETEVGKFSVSCRFRNVENGLTWFFTGVYVPFSKGDRECLWEELGAIRGLWEDPWCLGVTSMSFCPRGKGIDREG
;
A
#
# COMPACT_ATOMS: atom_id res chain seq x y z
N MET A 1 12.97 -1.78 16.52
CA MET A 1 11.64 -1.26 16.14
C MET A 1 10.87 -2.30 15.38
N LYS A 2 9.62 -2.44 15.72
CA LYS A 2 8.78 -3.42 15.04
C LYS A 2 7.66 -2.69 14.31
N LEU A 3 7.71 -2.72 12.99
CA LEU A 3 6.69 -2.08 12.16
C LEU A 3 5.53 -3.03 11.92
N ARG A 4 4.33 -2.46 11.94
CA ARG A 4 3.13 -3.22 11.61
C ARG A 4 2.62 -2.74 10.25
N ILE A 5 2.56 -3.66 9.31
CA ILE A 5 2.16 -3.36 7.93
C ILE A 5 0.98 -4.25 7.57
N LEU A 6 -0.08 -3.64 7.06
CA LEU A 6 -1.25 -4.38 6.62
C LEU A 6 -1.45 -4.18 5.12
N SER A 7 -1.55 -5.27 4.38
CA SER A 7 -1.89 -5.23 2.97
C SER A 7 -3.19 -6.01 2.78
N TRP A 8 -4.18 -5.39 2.14
CA TRP A 8 -5.53 -5.94 2.12
C TRP A 8 -6.22 -5.63 0.80
N ASN A 9 -6.69 -6.66 0.10
CA ASN A 9 -7.52 -6.46 -1.08
C ASN A 9 -8.96 -6.28 -0.59
N VAL A 10 -9.45 -5.05 -0.64
CA VAL A 10 -10.75 -4.73 -0.08
C VAL A 10 -11.91 -4.97 -1.05
N ARG A 11 -11.59 -5.23 -2.32
CA ARG A 11 -12.63 -5.56 -3.34
C ARG A 11 -13.70 -4.49 -3.45
N GLY A 12 -13.24 -3.25 -3.56
CA GLY A 12 -14.13 -2.10 -3.70
C GLY A 12 -14.34 -1.39 -2.37
N ALA A 13 -14.32 -0.08 -2.41
CA ALA A 13 -14.48 0.76 -1.23
C ALA A 13 -15.36 1.98 -1.52
N ASN A 14 -16.26 1.88 -2.52
CA ASN A 14 -17.12 3.00 -2.86
C ASN A 14 -18.32 3.15 -1.92
N ASP A 15 -18.66 2.09 -1.19
CA ASP A 15 -19.78 2.11 -0.28
C ASP A 15 -19.35 2.61 1.10
N SER A 16 -20.06 3.59 1.64
CA SER A 16 -19.69 4.18 2.93
C SER A 16 -19.75 3.17 4.07
N SER A 17 -20.67 2.22 4.01
CA SER A 17 -20.74 1.16 5.05
C SER A 17 -19.49 0.32 5.04
N LYS A 18 -19.00 -0.01 3.86
CA LYS A 18 -17.78 -0.81 3.73
C LYS A 18 -16.56 -0.02 4.19
N ARG A 19 -16.49 1.26 3.85
CA ARG A 19 -15.40 2.11 4.31
C ARG A 19 -15.35 2.17 5.84
N ARG A 20 -16.52 2.19 6.48
CA ARG A 20 -16.60 2.20 7.93
C ARG A 20 -15.99 0.93 8.52
N ILE A 21 -16.27 -0.22 7.91
CA ILE A 21 -15.71 -1.49 8.35
C ILE A 21 -14.19 -1.51 8.15
N ILE A 22 -13.72 -1.05 6.98
CA ILE A 22 -12.29 -0.99 6.70
C ILE A 22 -11.59 -0.11 7.72
N LYS A 23 -12.15 1.05 8.01
CA LYS A 23 -11.57 1.97 8.98
C LYS A 23 -11.48 1.33 10.38
N ALA A 24 -12.51 0.60 10.77
CA ALA A 24 -12.50 -0.07 12.07
C ALA A 24 -11.39 -1.10 12.15
N VAL A 25 -11.18 -1.89 11.11
CA VAL A 25 -10.11 -2.88 11.07
C VAL A 25 -8.74 -2.19 11.12
N ILE A 26 -8.54 -1.16 10.29
CA ILE A 26 -7.28 -0.44 10.25
C ILE A 26 -6.95 0.12 11.64
N ARG A 27 -7.92 0.75 12.28
CA ARG A 27 -7.69 1.36 13.59
C ARG A 27 -7.44 0.33 14.68
N SER A 28 -8.13 -0.81 14.62
CA SER A 28 -7.93 -1.86 15.62
C SER A 28 -6.57 -2.50 15.51
N GLN A 29 -5.98 -2.54 14.32
CA GLN A 29 -4.68 -3.17 14.11
C GLN A 29 -3.51 -2.26 14.44
N ARG A 30 -3.75 -0.96 14.57
CA ARG A 30 -2.71 0.02 14.93
C ARG A 30 -1.47 -0.12 14.05
N VAL A 31 -1.69 -0.09 12.74
CA VAL A 31 -0.59 -0.29 11.79
C VAL A 31 0.19 1.00 11.56
N ASP A 32 1.45 0.86 11.21
CA ASP A 32 2.30 1.98 10.80
C ASP A 32 2.11 2.29 9.33
N LEU A 33 1.74 1.29 8.54
CA LEU A 33 1.48 1.43 7.12
C LEU A 33 0.37 0.49 6.72
N PHE A 34 -0.56 0.98 5.91
CA PHE A 34 -1.53 0.06 5.31
C PHE A 34 -1.61 0.30 3.80
N CYS A 35 -1.85 -0.77 3.08
CA CYS A 35 -2.04 -0.75 1.65
C CYS A 35 -3.37 -1.42 1.34
N LEU A 36 -4.28 -0.68 0.73
CA LEU A 36 -5.57 -1.22 0.31
C LEU A 36 -5.53 -1.40 -1.20
N GLN A 37 -5.66 -2.64 -1.65
CA GLN A 37 -5.71 -2.95 -3.07
C GLN A 37 -7.15 -3.13 -3.50
N GLY A 38 -7.43 -2.81 -4.76
CA GLY A 38 -8.76 -2.99 -5.32
C GLY A 38 -9.80 -2.06 -4.74
N THR A 39 -9.43 -0.80 -4.51
CA THR A 39 -10.38 0.17 -3.94
C THR A 39 -11.53 0.46 -4.89
N LYS A 40 -11.29 0.35 -6.21
CA LYS A 40 -12.25 0.66 -7.25
C LYS A 40 -12.72 2.11 -7.20
N ILE A 41 -11.89 2.99 -6.65
CA ILE A 41 -12.18 4.42 -6.55
C ILE A 41 -11.34 5.15 -7.58
N GLN A 42 -11.99 5.92 -8.44
CA GLN A 42 -11.30 6.60 -9.53
C GLN A 42 -10.53 7.82 -9.09
N SER A 43 -10.95 8.45 -8.01
CA SER A 43 -10.26 9.64 -7.51
C SER A 43 -10.40 9.69 -6.00
N LEU A 44 -9.30 9.46 -5.30
CA LEU A 44 -9.29 9.50 -3.85
C LEU A 44 -9.06 10.92 -3.37
N SER A 45 -10.00 11.42 -2.57
CA SER A 45 -9.86 12.72 -1.91
C SER A 45 -9.38 12.49 -0.49
N GLU A 46 -8.94 13.56 0.16
CA GLU A 46 -8.53 13.47 1.55
C GLU A 46 -9.66 12.97 2.44
N GLY A 47 -10.88 13.40 2.17
CA GLY A 47 -12.04 12.93 2.93
C GLY A 47 -12.25 11.43 2.78
N LEU A 48 -12.12 10.91 1.57
CA LEU A 48 -12.25 9.47 1.35
C LEU A 48 -11.13 8.69 2.03
N VAL A 49 -9.91 9.20 1.97
CA VAL A 49 -8.77 8.55 2.61
C VAL A 49 -8.97 8.50 4.12
N ARG A 50 -9.49 9.58 4.70
CA ARG A 50 -9.79 9.58 6.13
C ARG A 50 -10.89 8.61 6.48
N SER A 51 -11.89 8.47 5.61
CA SER A 51 -12.97 7.51 5.84
C SER A 51 -12.49 6.07 5.77
N LEU A 52 -11.30 5.84 5.21
CA LEU A 52 -10.70 4.51 5.11
C LEU A 52 -9.69 4.23 6.22
N GLY A 53 -9.46 5.17 7.13
CA GLY A 53 -8.62 4.91 8.28
C GLY A 53 -7.47 5.87 8.52
N ALA A 54 -7.20 6.77 7.57
CA ALA A 54 -6.12 7.74 7.76
C ALA A 54 -6.44 8.69 8.91
N GLY A 55 -5.43 8.99 9.71
CA GLY A 55 -5.58 9.91 10.82
C GLY A 55 -4.84 11.22 10.55
N ARG A 56 -4.77 12.06 11.59
CA ARG A 56 -4.15 13.38 11.45
C ARG A 56 -2.64 13.30 11.19
N TRP A 57 -2.02 12.20 11.56
CA TRP A 57 -0.58 12.01 11.37
C TRP A 57 -0.26 11.20 10.13
N SER A 58 -1.26 10.93 9.29
CA SER A 58 -1.07 10.07 8.12
C SER A 58 -0.69 10.88 6.90
N ASN A 59 0.09 10.25 6.03
CA ASN A 59 0.30 10.72 4.67
C ASN A 59 0.00 9.54 3.75
N TRP A 60 -0.20 9.80 2.46
CA TRP A 60 -0.67 8.74 1.57
C TRP A 60 -0.34 9.02 0.13
N VAL A 61 -0.37 7.96 -0.67
CA VAL A 61 -0.27 8.05 -2.12
C VAL A 61 -1.24 7.02 -2.69
N ALA A 62 -1.81 7.33 -3.84
CA ALA A 62 -2.84 6.48 -4.42
C ALA A 62 -2.61 6.22 -5.88
N LEU A 63 -3.11 5.07 -6.33
CA LEU A 63 -3.23 4.72 -7.73
C LEU A 63 -4.72 4.67 -8.03
N ASP A 64 -5.18 5.53 -8.94
CA ASP A 64 -6.60 5.63 -9.24
C ASP A 64 -7.09 4.38 -9.99
N ALA A 65 -8.32 4.01 -9.72
CA ALA A 65 -8.95 2.93 -10.47
C ALA A 65 -9.19 3.35 -11.91
N VAL A 66 -9.14 2.39 -12.82
CA VAL A 66 -9.49 2.62 -14.22
C VAL A 66 -10.90 2.07 -14.39
N GLY A 67 -11.86 2.97 -14.59
CA GLY A 67 -13.26 2.58 -14.55
C GLY A 67 -13.64 2.05 -13.18
N SER A 68 -14.13 0.83 -13.13
CA SER A 68 -14.49 0.18 -11.86
C SER A 68 -13.49 -0.91 -11.48
N ALA A 69 -12.28 -0.86 -12.02
CA ALA A 69 -11.28 -1.89 -11.79
C ALA A 69 -10.04 -1.30 -11.16
N GLY A 70 -9.42 -2.05 -10.26
CA GLY A 70 -8.16 -1.68 -9.67
C GLY A 70 -8.30 -0.62 -8.60
N GLY A 71 -7.31 0.26 -8.55
CA GLY A 71 -7.24 1.28 -7.50
C GLY A 71 -6.46 0.79 -6.29
N MET A 72 -5.68 1.68 -5.71
CA MET A 72 -4.85 1.31 -4.56
C MET A 72 -4.57 2.54 -3.71
N LEU A 73 -4.50 2.33 -2.41
CA LEU A 73 -4.13 3.37 -1.46
C LEU A 73 -3.02 2.85 -0.57
N VAL A 74 -1.92 3.58 -0.50
CA VAL A 74 -0.85 3.31 0.45
C VAL A 74 -0.82 4.49 1.42
N CYS A 75 -0.96 4.20 2.71
CA CYS A 75 -1.07 5.21 3.75
C CYS A 75 -0.16 4.84 4.90
N TRP A 76 0.55 5.82 5.46
CA TRP A 76 1.49 5.56 6.55
C TRP A 76 1.41 6.63 7.62
N ASP A 77 1.92 6.29 8.80
CA ASP A 77 1.97 7.20 9.94
C ASP A 77 3.30 7.95 9.90
N LYS A 78 3.22 9.27 9.78
CA LYS A 78 4.42 10.11 9.69
C LYS A 78 5.26 10.10 10.97
N ARG A 79 4.68 9.66 12.07
CA ARG A 79 5.44 9.55 13.32
C ARG A 79 6.38 8.36 13.30
N SER A 80 6.08 7.34 12.48
CA SER A 80 6.88 6.12 12.38
C SER A 80 7.76 6.11 11.16
N LEU A 81 7.27 6.65 10.04
CA LEU A 81 7.90 6.51 8.73
C LEU A 81 8.02 7.85 8.05
N GLU A 82 9.20 8.11 7.51
CA GLU A 82 9.43 9.27 6.67
C GLU A 82 9.55 8.81 5.23
N VAL A 83 8.71 9.34 4.34
CA VAL A 83 8.79 8.95 2.93
C VAL A 83 9.91 9.72 2.27
N MET A 84 10.73 9.01 1.52
CA MET A 84 11.86 9.62 0.81
C MET A 84 11.54 9.78 -0.66
N GLU A 85 10.92 8.78 -1.28
CA GLU A 85 10.56 8.80 -2.69
C GLU A 85 9.31 7.94 -2.88
N THR A 86 8.53 8.28 -3.90
CA THR A 86 7.38 7.46 -4.29
C THR A 86 7.43 7.23 -5.80
N GLU A 87 6.90 6.09 -6.21
CA GLU A 87 6.81 5.75 -7.62
C GLU A 87 5.46 5.08 -7.86
N VAL A 88 4.64 5.67 -8.71
CA VAL A 88 3.32 5.11 -9.03
C VAL A 88 3.39 4.51 -10.42
N GLY A 89 3.21 3.21 -10.52
CA GLY A 89 3.19 2.51 -11.79
C GLY A 89 1.77 2.25 -12.25
N LYS A 90 1.65 1.35 -13.21
CA LYS A 90 0.34 1.00 -13.73
C LYS A 90 -0.39 0.05 -12.80
N PHE A 91 0.33 -0.85 -12.14
CA PHE A 91 -0.24 -1.87 -11.26
C PHE A 91 0.36 -1.85 -9.87
N SER A 92 1.14 -0.84 -9.54
CA SER A 92 1.84 -0.82 -8.27
C SER A 92 2.08 0.59 -7.77
N VAL A 93 2.25 0.69 -6.45
CA VAL A 93 2.67 1.93 -5.79
C VAL A 93 3.85 1.56 -4.92
N SER A 94 4.97 2.26 -5.11
CA SER A 94 6.18 2.00 -4.32
C SER A 94 6.55 3.23 -3.53
N CYS A 95 6.93 3.03 -2.29
CA CYS A 95 7.36 4.11 -1.40
C CYS A 95 8.65 3.70 -0.73
N ARG A 96 9.66 4.55 -0.83
CA ARG A 96 10.91 4.36 -0.11
C ARG A 96 10.83 5.12 1.19
N PHE A 97 11.04 4.43 2.29
CA PHE A 97 10.86 4.97 3.64
C PHE A 97 12.15 4.95 4.43
N ARG A 98 12.21 5.84 5.40
CA ARG A 98 13.18 5.79 6.46
C ARG A 98 12.44 5.69 7.78
N ASN A 99 12.83 4.74 8.62
CA ASN A 99 12.25 4.60 9.96
C ASN A 99 12.67 5.79 10.81
N VAL A 100 11.68 6.47 11.39
CA VAL A 100 11.97 7.63 12.24
C VAL A 100 12.80 7.23 13.46
N GLU A 101 12.54 6.05 14.01
CA GLU A 101 13.18 5.63 15.24
C GLU A 101 14.67 5.30 15.06
N ASN A 102 15.02 4.54 14.03
CA ASN A 102 16.40 4.04 13.91
C ASN A 102 17.10 4.46 12.61
N GLY A 103 16.43 5.19 11.74
CA GLY A 103 17.06 5.70 10.52
C GLY A 103 17.28 4.69 9.41
N LEU A 104 16.84 3.45 9.59
CA LEU A 104 16.99 2.43 8.54
C LEU A 104 16.09 2.73 7.37
N THR A 105 16.58 2.50 6.15
CA THR A 105 15.83 2.73 4.93
C THR A 105 15.39 1.40 4.33
N TRP A 106 14.19 1.41 3.74
CA TRP A 106 13.61 0.25 3.06
C TRP A 106 12.53 0.75 2.14
N PHE A 107 12.00 -0.12 1.29
CA PHE A 107 10.87 0.32 0.48
C PHE A 107 9.78 -0.72 0.40
N PHE A 108 8.57 -0.23 0.21
CA PHE A 108 7.37 -1.03 0.13
C PHE A 108 6.75 -0.85 -1.24
N THR A 109 6.29 -1.95 -1.84
CA THR A 109 5.52 -1.90 -3.07
C THR A 109 4.20 -2.62 -2.85
N GLY A 110 3.09 -1.88 -3.01
CA GLY A 110 1.77 -2.48 -3.08
C GLY A 110 1.49 -2.87 -4.52
N VAL A 111 0.89 -4.02 -4.73
CA VAL A 111 0.69 -4.58 -6.06
C VAL A 111 -0.76 -4.97 -6.25
N TYR A 112 -1.31 -4.61 -7.40
CA TYR A 112 -2.61 -5.07 -7.84
C TYR A 112 -2.40 -6.01 -9.02
N VAL A 113 -2.76 -7.28 -8.84
CA VAL A 113 -2.56 -8.30 -9.88
C VAL A 113 -3.75 -8.28 -10.83
N PRO A 114 -3.53 -7.92 -12.10
CA PRO A 114 -4.65 -7.84 -13.05
C PRO A 114 -5.09 -9.22 -13.53
N PHE A 115 -6.28 -9.27 -14.11
CA PHE A 115 -6.84 -10.52 -14.58
C PHE A 115 -6.19 -11.02 -15.87
N SER A 116 -5.94 -10.14 -16.83
CA SER A 116 -5.48 -10.58 -18.14
C SER A 116 -4.04 -11.03 -18.10
N LYS A 117 -3.71 -12.03 -18.92
CA LYS A 117 -2.35 -12.54 -18.98
C LYS A 117 -1.38 -11.47 -19.47
N GLY A 118 -1.78 -10.69 -20.49
CA GLY A 118 -0.93 -9.64 -21.03
C GLY A 118 -0.60 -8.58 -19.99
N ASP A 119 -1.62 -8.18 -19.20
CA ASP A 119 -1.40 -7.21 -18.15
C ASP A 119 -0.54 -7.78 -17.03
N ARG A 120 -0.67 -9.08 -16.73
CA ARG A 120 0.19 -9.69 -15.73
C ARG A 120 1.65 -9.70 -16.18
N GLU A 121 1.89 -9.88 -17.48
CA GLU A 121 3.25 -9.81 -17.99
C GLU A 121 3.80 -8.39 -17.86
N CYS A 122 2.97 -7.39 -18.12
CA CYS A 122 3.37 -6.00 -17.90
C CYS A 122 3.67 -5.75 -16.43
N LEU A 123 2.89 -6.34 -15.52
CA LEU A 123 3.15 -6.22 -14.10
C LEU A 123 4.52 -6.78 -13.72
N TRP A 124 4.89 -7.95 -14.26
CA TRP A 124 6.19 -8.53 -13.96
C TRP A 124 7.32 -7.66 -14.45
N GLU A 125 7.17 -7.04 -15.61
CA GLU A 125 8.17 -6.09 -16.12
C GLU A 125 8.23 -4.86 -15.22
N GLU A 126 7.09 -4.37 -14.78
CA GLU A 126 7.03 -3.21 -13.91
C GLU A 126 7.75 -3.50 -12.58
N LEU A 127 7.50 -4.68 -11.99
CA LEU A 127 8.17 -5.05 -10.75
C LEU A 127 9.66 -5.22 -10.92
N GLY A 128 10.10 -5.72 -12.08
CA GLY A 128 11.51 -5.82 -12.38
C GLY A 128 12.18 -4.45 -12.44
N ALA A 129 11.50 -3.48 -13.02
CA ALA A 129 12.00 -2.11 -13.07
C ALA A 129 12.07 -1.49 -11.67
N ILE A 130 11.05 -1.72 -10.85
CA ILE A 130 11.03 -1.20 -9.49
C ILE A 130 12.17 -1.78 -8.67
N ARG A 131 12.45 -3.06 -8.84
CA ARG A 131 13.53 -3.70 -8.12
C ARG A 131 14.87 -3.03 -8.40
N GLY A 132 15.02 -2.47 -9.59
CA GLY A 132 16.25 -1.78 -9.97
C GLY A 132 16.35 -0.34 -9.51
N LEU A 133 15.27 0.23 -8.95
CA LEU A 133 15.28 1.62 -8.53
C LEU A 133 16.11 1.85 -7.28
N TRP A 134 15.98 0.97 -6.30
CA TRP A 134 16.62 1.16 -5.00
C TRP A 134 17.26 -0.14 -4.54
N GLU A 135 18.32 -0.02 -3.73
CA GLU A 135 19.03 -1.19 -3.24
C GLU A 135 18.61 -1.55 -1.82
N ASP A 136 17.66 -0.84 -1.26
CA ASP A 136 17.22 -1.06 0.10
C ASP A 136 16.43 -2.36 0.23
N PRO A 137 16.24 -2.88 1.46
CA PRO A 137 15.34 -4.01 1.67
C PRO A 137 13.93 -3.71 1.16
N TRP A 138 13.28 -4.71 0.59
CA TRP A 138 12.02 -4.54 -0.14
C TRP A 138 10.92 -5.38 0.49
N CYS A 139 9.79 -4.76 0.80
CA CYS A 139 8.60 -5.43 1.28
C CYS A 139 7.49 -5.31 0.25
N LEU A 140 6.90 -6.45 -0.13
CA LEU A 140 5.83 -6.48 -1.12
C LEU A 140 4.49 -6.79 -0.47
N GLY A 141 3.48 -5.99 -0.79
CA GLY A 141 2.11 -6.26 -0.41
C GLY A 141 1.30 -6.68 -1.63
N VAL A 142 0.97 -7.94 -1.72
CA VAL A 142 0.41 -8.47 -2.95
C VAL A 142 -1.04 -8.81 -2.90
N THR A 143 -1.56 -9.37 -1.87
CA THR A 143 -2.91 -9.77 -1.91
C THR A 143 -3.60 -9.64 -0.62
N SER A 144 -4.54 -10.44 -0.36
CA SER A 144 -5.44 -10.33 0.67
C SER A 144 -4.83 -9.91 1.95
N MET A 145 -5.16 -10.15 3.06
CA MET A 145 -4.59 -9.63 4.26
C MET A 145 -3.24 -10.25 4.55
N SER A 146 -2.23 -9.45 4.77
CA SER A 146 -0.92 -9.94 5.16
C SER A 146 -0.23 -8.92 6.04
N PHE A 147 0.68 -9.39 6.88
CA PHE A 147 1.48 -8.53 7.73
C PHE A 147 2.94 -8.76 7.46
N CYS A 148 3.71 -7.69 7.53
CA CYS A 148 5.13 -7.72 7.32
C CYS A 148 5.80 -7.10 8.53
N PRO A 149 5.81 -7.77 9.66
CA PRO A 149 6.33 -7.20 10.90
C PRO A 149 7.80 -6.89 10.74
N ARG A 150 8.17 -5.75 11.28
CA ARG A 150 9.53 -5.34 11.20
C ARG A 150 9.97 -4.99 9.84
N GLY A 151 9.11 -4.77 8.97
CA GLY A 151 9.43 -4.40 7.64
C GLY A 151 10.36 -5.36 6.95
N LYS A 152 10.34 -6.65 7.38
CA LYS A 152 11.23 -7.53 6.95
C LYS A 152 11.01 -7.99 5.65
N GLY A 153 10.78 -7.59 4.92
CA GLY A 153 10.76 -7.96 3.69
C GLY A 153 10.08 -9.01 3.28
N ILE A 154 9.95 -9.38 2.47
CA ILE A 154 9.30 -10.20 1.95
C ILE A 154 9.08 -11.36 2.19
N ASP A 155 8.94 -11.98 2.13
CA ASP A 155 8.77 -12.93 2.39
C ASP A 155 8.03 -13.57 2.15
N ARG A 156 7.84 -14.10 1.93
CA ARG A 156 7.35 -14.77 1.86
C ARG A 156 6.39 -15.16 1.73
N GLU A 157 6.08 -15.55 1.50
CA GLU A 157 5.22 -16.01 1.50
C GLU A 157 4.36 -15.77 1.27
N GLY A 158 4.22 -15.76 0.94
CA GLY A 158 3.40 -15.50 0.73
C GLY A 158 2.79 -15.60 0.49
#